data_121d390a848c7a58a85c4bc13611758f
#
_entry.id   121d390a848c7a58a85c4bc13611758f
#
_cell.length_a   1.000
_cell.length_b   1.000
_cell.length_c   1.000
_cell.angle_alpha   90.00
_cell.angle_beta   90.00
_cell.angle_gamma   90.00
#
_symmetry.space_group_name_H-M   'P 1'
#
loop_
_entity.id
_entity.type
_entity.pdbx_description
1 polymer ?
#
loop_
_entity_poly.entity_id
_entity_poly.type
_entity_poly.pdbx_seq_one_letter_code
_entity_poly.pdbx_strand_id
1 'polypeptide(L)'
;DFPTKTTQIVLEGNSFLELALREEIAVHWRISPYEFCSQDEYTRLRSSSSYYFLTLAQEEGLAYLILSKGGKEGEKDQLKQAFEVVRMPLASVDDPTGHELVFMGAFLDIIQQFVEQAMISDKTAYGGLSAGNDVKLKGKTVYLDTDRADEAYQAGTADALAGITIAPVQISFHTVCYKMLIAADTHELLFYERSKYKGPADGRFTDTEARRFERRGAPVIR
;
A
#
# COMPACT_ATOMS: atom_id res chain seq x y z
N ASP A 1 -6.56 0.71 -20.19
CA ASP A 1 -7.87 1.36 -19.89
C ASP A 1 -7.90 2.19 -18.61
N PHE A 2 -7.02 1.95 -17.62
CA PHE A 2 -7.07 2.60 -16.31
C PHE A 2 -7.02 4.15 -16.40
N PRO A 3 -6.09 4.78 -17.14
CA PRO A 3 -5.97 6.23 -17.18
C PRO A 3 -7.18 6.97 -17.77
N THR A 4 -8.02 6.27 -18.52
CA THR A 4 -9.21 6.86 -19.17
C THR A 4 -10.49 6.71 -18.39
N LYS A 5 -10.45 5.95 -17.28
CA LYS A 5 -11.63 5.70 -16.43
C LYS A 5 -11.53 6.51 -15.14
N THR A 6 -12.69 6.92 -14.63
CA THR A 6 -12.75 7.62 -13.35
C THR A 6 -12.54 6.65 -12.20
N THR A 7 -11.67 7.01 -11.27
CA THR A 7 -11.52 6.32 -9.99
C THR A 7 -12.42 6.99 -8.95
N GLN A 8 -13.36 6.22 -8.41
CA GLN A 8 -14.21 6.65 -7.31
C GLN A 8 -13.49 6.40 -5.98
N ILE A 9 -13.23 7.46 -5.23
CA ILE A 9 -12.61 7.40 -3.90
C ILE A 9 -13.74 7.32 -2.87
N VAL A 10 -13.87 6.16 -2.23
CA VAL A 10 -14.98 5.88 -1.32
C VAL A 10 -14.63 6.36 0.09
N LEU A 11 -15.31 7.41 0.56
CA LEU A 11 -15.13 7.98 1.89
C LEU A 11 -16.50 8.17 2.56
N GLU A 12 -16.63 7.72 3.80
CA GLU A 12 -17.90 7.74 4.55
C GLU A 12 -17.93 8.74 5.68
N GLY A 13 -16.80 9.03 6.29
CA GLY A 13 -16.76 9.76 7.54
C GLY A 13 -15.62 10.75 7.64
N ASN A 14 -15.26 11.06 8.88
CA ASN A 14 -14.22 12.02 9.23
C ASN A 14 -13.14 11.38 10.12
N SER A 15 -12.86 10.09 9.96
CA SER A 15 -11.73 9.47 10.65
C SER A 15 -10.41 10.13 10.22
N PHE A 16 -9.39 10.11 11.07
CA PHE A 16 -8.08 10.67 10.72
C PHE A 16 -7.53 10.06 9.45
N LEU A 17 -7.74 8.77 9.24
CA LEU A 17 -7.28 8.05 8.06
C LEU A 17 -7.99 8.53 6.79
N GLU A 18 -9.30 8.75 6.84
CA GLU A 18 -10.09 9.28 5.71
C GLU A 18 -9.75 10.74 5.40
N LEU A 19 -9.53 11.56 6.41
CA LEU A 19 -9.10 12.95 6.22
C LEU A 19 -7.71 13.00 5.58
N ALA A 20 -6.76 12.23 6.08
CA ALA A 20 -5.43 12.12 5.50
C ALA A 20 -5.49 11.63 4.05
N LEU A 21 -6.28 10.59 3.76
CA LEU A 21 -6.47 10.09 2.40
C LEU A 21 -7.04 11.17 1.48
N ARG A 22 -8.04 11.93 1.93
CA ARG A 22 -8.64 13.02 1.14
C ARG A 22 -7.62 14.10 0.78
N GLU A 23 -6.78 14.50 1.71
CA GLU A 23 -5.73 15.49 1.50
C GLU A 23 -4.65 14.98 0.55
N GLU A 24 -4.15 13.77 0.81
CA GLU A 24 -3.08 13.17 0.02
C GLU A 24 -3.50 12.77 -1.40
N ILE A 25 -4.76 12.41 -1.62
CA ILE A 25 -5.32 12.20 -2.96
C ILE A 25 -5.17 13.46 -3.83
N ALA A 26 -5.50 14.63 -3.29
CA ALA A 26 -5.39 15.89 -4.02
C ALA A 26 -3.95 16.21 -4.45
N VAL A 27 -2.96 15.76 -3.67
CA VAL A 27 -1.54 15.99 -3.93
C VAL A 27 -0.92 14.91 -4.81
N HIS A 28 -1.27 13.64 -4.59
CA HIS A 28 -0.56 12.48 -5.16
C HIS A 28 -1.28 11.77 -6.29
N TRP A 29 -2.63 11.79 -6.34
CA TRP A 29 -3.36 11.04 -7.35
C TRP A 29 -3.34 11.73 -8.71
N ARG A 30 -2.73 11.08 -9.71
CA ARG A 30 -2.55 11.65 -11.06
C ARG A 30 -2.73 10.65 -12.20
N ILE A 31 -2.84 9.37 -11.88
CA ILE A 31 -2.88 8.30 -12.90
C ILE A 31 -4.21 8.26 -13.65
N SER A 32 -5.29 8.76 -13.05
CA SER A 32 -6.63 8.78 -13.63
C SER A 32 -7.45 9.96 -13.13
N PRO A 33 -8.53 10.37 -13.83
CA PRO A 33 -9.55 11.21 -13.22
C PRO A 33 -10.09 10.56 -11.94
N TYR A 34 -10.46 11.35 -10.95
CA TYR A 34 -11.06 10.85 -9.72
C TYR A 34 -12.22 11.70 -9.23
N GLU A 35 -13.11 11.08 -8.47
CA GLU A 35 -14.22 11.70 -7.77
C GLU A 35 -14.37 11.05 -6.40
N PHE A 36 -14.86 11.80 -5.41
CA PHE A 36 -15.24 11.24 -4.13
C PHE A 36 -16.68 10.74 -4.18
N CYS A 37 -16.94 9.60 -3.57
CA CYS A 37 -18.27 9.03 -3.47
C CYS A 37 -18.55 8.46 -2.07
N SER A 38 -19.84 8.29 -1.76
CA SER A 38 -20.30 7.62 -0.55
C SER A 38 -20.31 6.09 -0.71
N GLN A 39 -20.48 5.36 0.39
CA GLN A 39 -20.66 3.90 0.38
C GLN A 39 -21.92 3.49 -0.39
N ASP A 40 -22.99 4.28 -0.32
CA ASP A 40 -24.22 4.01 -1.09
C ASP A 40 -23.99 4.14 -2.59
N GLU A 41 -23.24 5.15 -3.01
CA GLU A 41 -22.84 5.33 -4.42
C GLU A 41 -21.91 4.20 -4.88
N TYR A 42 -20.92 3.84 -4.06
CA TYR A 42 -20.07 2.68 -4.32
C TYR A 42 -20.89 1.41 -4.54
N THR A 43 -21.86 1.14 -3.67
CA THR A 43 -22.72 -0.05 -3.77
C THR A 43 -23.50 -0.08 -5.08
N ARG A 44 -23.95 1.07 -5.58
CA ARG A 44 -24.64 1.19 -6.87
C ARG A 44 -23.72 1.06 -8.07
N LEU A 45 -22.51 1.62 -7.99
CA LEU A 45 -21.59 1.74 -9.12
C LEU A 45 -20.62 0.57 -9.26
N ARG A 46 -20.41 -0.24 -8.22
CA ARG A 46 -19.37 -1.30 -8.17
C ARG A 46 -19.53 -2.38 -9.24
N SER A 47 -20.72 -2.55 -9.81
CA SER A 47 -20.97 -3.48 -10.90
C SER A 47 -20.65 -2.90 -12.29
N SER A 48 -20.35 -1.61 -12.40
CA SER A 48 -20.04 -0.96 -13.66
C SER A 48 -18.54 -1.05 -13.99
N SER A 49 -18.23 -1.59 -15.16
CA SER A 49 -16.85 -1.64 -15.67
C SER A 49 -16.28 -0.29 -16.08
N SER A 50 -17.07 0.79 -15.98
CA SER A 50 -16.66 2.16 -16.31
C SER A 50 -15.81 2.80 -15.22
N TYR A 51 -15.79 2.23 -14.03
CA TYR A 51 -15.12 2.79 -12.86
C TYR A 51 -14.05 1.89 -12.27
N TYR A 52 -13.09 2.52 -11.63
CA TYR A 52 -12.27 1.93 -10.59
C TYR A 52 -12.66 2.52 -9.24
N PHE A 53 -12.31 1.83 -8.16
CA PHE A 53 -12.68 2.22 -6.80
C PHE A 53 -11.47 2.13 -5.89
N LEU A 54 -11.22 3.19 -5.12
CA LEU A 54 -10.24 3.19 -4.06
C LEU A 54 -10.99 3.22 -2.73
N THR A 55 -10.83 2.17 -1.93
CA THR A 55 -11.57 1.97 -0.69
C THR A 55 -10.64 1.74 0.49
N LEU A 56 -11.04 2.22 1.67
CA LEU A 56 -10.44 1.83 2.94
C LEU A 56 -11.19 0.61 3.49
N ALA A 57 -10.47 -0.46 3.80
CA ALA A 57 -11.03 -1.69 4.34
C ALA A 57 -10.31 -2.09 5.62
N GLN A 58 -11.03 -2.80 6.50
CA GLN A 58 -10.47 -3.36 7.74
C GLN A 58 -10.69 -4.87 7.73
N GLU A 59 -9.60 -5.62 7.86
CA GLU A 59 -9.62 -7.07 7.91
C GLU A 59 -8.57 -7.58 8.91
N GLU A 60 -8.95 -8.52 9.76
CA GLU A 60 -8.04 -9.21 10.70
C GLU A 60 -7.15 -8.25 11.52
N GLY A 61 -7.72 -7.12 11.96
CA GLY A 61 -7.01 -6.12 12.77
C GLY A 61 -6.11 -5.17 11.99
N LEU A 62 -6.13 -5.21 10.66
CA LEU A 62 -5.37 -4.32 9.79
C LEU A 62 -6.27 -3.47 8.90
N ALA A 63 -5.81 -2.24 8.62
CA ALA A 63 -6.42 -1.35 7.66
C ALA A 63 -5.67 -1.44 6.32
N TYR A 64 -6.43 -1.43 5.23
CA TYR A 64 -5.95 -1.53 3.86
C TYR A 64 -6.53 -0.43 2.98
N LEU A 65 -5.72 0.01 2.02
CA LEU A 65 -6.18 0.78 0.88
C LEU A 65 -6.27 -0.18 -0.32
N ILE A 66 -7.48 -0.36 -0.87
CA ILE A 66 -7.73 -1.34 -1.92
C ILE A 66 -8.17 -0.63 -3.19
N LEU A 67 -7.43 -0.85 -4.27
CA LEU A 67 -7.85 -0.46 -5.61
C LEU A 67 -8.56 -1.64 -6.26
N SER A 68 -9.79 -1.41 -6.72
CA SER A 68 -10.60 -2.42 -7.39
C SER A 68 -11.11 -1.90 -8.73
N LYS A 69 -11.34 -2.82 -9.66
CA LYS A 69 -12.02 -2.55 -10.94
C LYS A 69 -13.50 -2.93 -10.81
N GLY A 70 -14.38 -2.08 -11.26
CA GLY A 70 -15.82 -2.38 -11.32
C GLY A 70 -16.13 -3.56 -12.24
N GLY A 71 -17.16 -4.32 -11.89
CA GLY A 71 -17.63 -5.47 -12.66
C GLY A 71 -18.21 -5.09 -14.02
N LYS A 72 -18.49 -6.09 -14.87
CA LYS A 72 -19.21 -5.86 -16.15
C LYS A 72 -20.71 -5.87 -15.91
N GLU A 73 -21.41 -4.92 -16.51
CA GLU A 73 -22.88 -4.98 -16.58
C GLU A 73 -23.31 -6.27 -17.31
N GLY A 74 -24.28 -6.99 -16.75
CA GLY A 74 -24.94 -8.12 -17.39
C GLY A 74 -24.32 -9.50 -17.22
N GLU A 75 -23.22 -9.66 -16.50
CA GLU A 75 -22.71 -10.99 -16.14
C GLU A 75 -23.38 -11.53 -14.87
N LYS A 76 -23.70 -12.85 -14.88
CA LYS A 76 -24.47 -13.51 -13.81
C LYS A 76 -23.81 -13.36 -12.44
N ASP A 77 -24.61 -13.30 -11.44
CA ASP A 77 -24.46 -13.07 -9.98
C ASP A 77 -23.08 -13.14 -9.27
N GLN A 78 -22.10 -13.83 -9.82
CA GLN A 78 -20.75 -13.92 -9.26
C GLN A 78 -19.88 -12.69 -9.55
N LEU A 79 -20.28 -11.84 -10.51
CA LEU A 79 -19.50 -10.72 -11.03
C LEU A 79 -20.04 -9.34 -10.63
N LYS A 80 -20.99 -9.29 -9.71
CA LYS A 80 -21.54 -8.04 -9.18
C LYS A 80 -20.60 -7.32 -8.18
N GLN A 81 -19.38 -7.84 -7.97
CA GLN A 81 -18.39 -7.26 -7.08
C GLN A 81 -17.23 -6.67 -7.88
N ALA A 82 -16.68 -5.57 -7.37
CA ALA A 82 -15.46 -5.03 -7.91
C ALA A 82 -14.29 -6.01 -7.74
N PHE A 83 -13.44 -6.13 -8.76
CA PHE A 83 -12.26 -7.00 -8.72
C PHE A 83 -11.09 -6.26 -8.09
N GLU A 84 -10.50 -6.85 -7.05
CA GLU A 84 -9.30 -6.31 -6.43
C GLU A 84 -8.12 -6.31 -7.42
N VAL A 85 -7.54 -5.13 -7.63
CA VAL A 85 -6.35 -4.93 -8.47
C VAL A 85 -5.09 -4.98 -7.61
N VAL A 86 -5.10 -4.23 -6.51
CA VAL A 86 -4.00 -4.18 -5.56
C VAL A 86 -4.51 -3.82 -4.16
N ARG A 87 -3.88 -4.39 -3.17
CA ARG A 87 -4.16 -4.16 -1.74
C ARG A 87 -2.89 -3.64 -1.08
N MET A 88 -2.96 -2.43 -0.53
CA MET A 88 -1.87 -1.79 0.21
C MET A 88 -2.20 -1.81 1.70
N PRO A 89 -1.45 -2.53 2.54
CA PRO A 89 -1.62 -2.45 3.99
C PRO A 89 -1.15 -1.08 4.49
N LEU A 90 -1.91 -0.51 5.43
CA LEU A 90 -1.66 0.83 5.96
C LEU A 90 -1.20 0.82 7.42
N ALA A 91 -1.97 0.16 8.30
CA ALA A 91 -1.79 0.25 9.74
C ALA A 91 -2.50 -0.88 10.49
N SER A 92 -2.15 -1.05 11.78
CA SER A 92 -3.01 -1.72 12.74
C SER A 92 -4.25 -0.88 13.03
N VAL A 93 -5.41 -1.50 13.10
CA VAL A 93 -6.67 -0.81 13.43
C VAL A 93 -6.72 -0.42 14.90
N ASP A 94 -6.27 -1.31 15.79
CA ASP A 94 -6.40 -1.15 17.25
C ASP A 94 -5.26 -0.31 17.86
N ASP A 95 -4.14 -0.19 17.17
CA ASP A 95 -2.98 0.59 17.63
C ASP A 95 -2.31 1.29 16.43
N PRO A 96 -2.96 2.32 15.88
CA PRO A 96 -2.35 3.11 14.81
C PRO A 96 -1.14 3.85 15.36
N THR A 97 0.02 3.66 14.73
CA THR A 97 1.29 4.25 15.16
C THR A 97 1.51 5.68 14.67
N GLY A 98 0.70 6.13 13.72
CA GLY A 98 0.89 7.38 12.99
C GLY A 98 1.74 7.23 11.71
N HIS A 99 2.42 6.11 11.51
CA HIS A 99 3.19 5.85 10.29
C HIS A 99 2.29 5.88 9.05
N GLU A 100 1.06 5.41 9.14
CA GLU A 100 0.06 5.45 8.08
C GLU A 100 -0.24 6.88 7.62
N LEU A 101 -0.15 7.87 8.51
CA LEU A 101 -0.32 9.28 8.16
C LEU A 101 0.94 9.83 7.47
N VAL A 102 2.11 9.51 7.99
CA VAL A 102 3.41 9.94 7.43
C VAL A 102 3.60 9.39 6.02
N PHE A 103 3.24 8.13 5.79
CA PHE A 103 3.46 7.43 4.52
C PHE A 103 2.24 7.35 3.59
N MET A 104 1.13 8.00 3.91
CA MET A 104 -0.09 7.93 3.07
C MET A 104 0.18 8.34 1.62
N GLY A 105 0.89 9.45 1.41
CA GLY A 105 1.27 9.89 0.07
C GLY A 105 2.14 8.86 -0.66
N ALA A 106 3.09 8.24 0.04
CA ALA A 106 3.93 7.18 -0.52
C ALA A 106 3.10 5.93 -0.88
N PHE A 107 2.14 5.53 -0.06
CA PHE A 107 1.25 4.40 -0.37
C PHE A 107 0.41 4.66 -1.62
N LEU A 108 -0.08 5.86 -1.81
CA LEU A 108 -0.80 6.26 -3.03
C LEU A 108 0.11 6.21 -4.27
N ASP A 109 1.33 6.69 -4.15
CA ASP A 109 2.30 6.65 -5.25
C ASP A 109 2.69 5.20 -5.60
N ILE A 110 2.84 4.31 -4.60
CA ILE A 110 3.11 2.88 -4.83
C ILE A 110 1.96 2.22 -5.60
N ILE A 111 0.72 2.48 -5.23
CA ILE A 111 -0.46 1.94 -5.94
C ILE A 111 -0.43 2.37 -7.41
N GLN A 112 -0.17 3.65 -7.67
CA GLN A 112 -0.12 4.19 -9.02
C GLN A 112 1.03 3.59 -9.84
N GLN A 113 2.24 3.53 -9.27
CA GLN A 113 3.40 2.89 -9.90
C GLN A 113 3.16 1.40 -10.18
N PHE A 114 2.50 0.69 -9.25
CA PHE A 114 2.11 -0.70 -9.48
C PHE A 114 1.18 -0.84 -10.68
N VAL A 115 0.15 -0.01 -10.77
CA VAL A 115 -0.81 -0.04 -11.90
C VAL A 115 -0.10 0.27 -13.22
N GLU A 116 0.76 1.29 -13.27
CA GLU A 116 1.54 1.63 -14.46
C GLU A 116 2.39 0.45 -14.93
N GLN A 117 3.10 -0.20 -14.02
CA GLN A 117 3.93 -1.37 -14.34
C GLN A 117 3.10 -2.61 -14.68
N ALA A 118 1.97 -2.83 -14.03
CA ALA A 118 1.08 -3.95 -14.32
C ALA A 118 0.41 -3.86 -15.71
N MET A 119 0.22 -2.64 -16.21
CA MET A 119 -0.31 -2.43 -17.57
C MET A 119 0.67 -2.82 -18.68
N ILE A 120 1.97 -2.86 -18.41
CA ILE A 120 3.03 -3.13 -19.40
C ILE A 120 3.81 -4.43 -19.12
N SER A 121 3.58 -5.08 -17.99
CA SER A 121 4.32 -6.26 -17.55
C SER A 121 3.42 -7.28 -16.88
N ASP A 122 3.22 -8.41 -17.52
CA ASP A 122 2.51 -9.56 -16.95
C ASP A 122 3.19 -10.06 -15.67
N LYS A 123 4.53 -10.01 -15.60
CA LYS A 123 5.28 -10.37 -14.40
C LYS A 123 4.85 -9.53 -13.19
N THR A 124 4.66 -8.23 -13.36
CA THR A 124 4.20 -7.35 -12.30
C THR A 124 2.73 -7.60 -11.98
N ALA A 125 1.88 -7.73 -13.00
CA ALA A 125 0.46 -7.97 -12.82
C ALA A 125 0.17 -9.25 -12.02
N TYR A 126 0.90 -10.32 -12.29
CA TYR A 126 0.75 -11.60 -11.57
C TYR A 126 1.61 -11.70 -10.29
N GLY A 127 2.75 -11.02 -10.26
CA GLY A 127 3.67 -11.05 -9.11
C GLY A 127 3.26 -10.12 -7.95
N GLY A 128 2.33 -9.19 -8.19
CA GLY A 128 1.88 -8.25 -7.18
C GLY A 128 2.99 -7.29 -6.71
N LEU A 129 2.81 -6.74 -5.53
CA LEU A 129 3.73 -5.74 -4.96
C LEU A 129 5.16 -6.26 -4.72
N SER A 130 5.36 -7.56 -4.60
CA SER A 130 6.69 -8.16 -4.42
C SER A 130 7.50 -8.33 -5.71
N ALA A 131 6.93 -8.06 -6.87
CA ALA A 131 7.58 -8.29 -8.16
C ALA A 131 8.90 -7.53 -8.36
N GLY A 132 9.07 -6.38 -7.68
CA GLY A 132 10.26 -5.52 -7.72
C GLY A 132 11.26 -5.72 -6.60
N ASN A 133 11.07 -6.72 -5.73
CA ASN A 133 11.94 -6.91 -4.56
C ASN A 133 13.42 -7.00 -4.92
N ASP A 134 14.25 -6.29 -4.15
CA ASP A 134 15.71 -6.27 -4.20
C ASP A 134 16.36 -5.66 -5.47
N VAL A 135 15.58 -5.21 -6.44
CA VAL A 135 16.14 -4.78 -7.75
C VAL A 135 16.91 -3.47 -7.66
N LYS A 136 16.42 -2.52 -6.84
CA LYS A 136 16.96 -1.14 -6.78
C LYS A 136 17.56 -0.76 -5.43
N LEU A 137 18.08 -1.72 -4.67
CA LEU A 137 18.64 -1.48 -3.33
C LEU A 137 20.05 -0.90 -3.33
N LYS A 138 20.85 -1.20 -4.33
CA LYS A 138 22.27 -0.84 -4.38
C LYS A 138 22.52 0.64 -4.16
N GLY A 139 23.39 0.95 -3.18
CA GLY A 139 23.81 2.32 -2.87
C GLY A 139 22.82 3.13 -2.05
N LYS A 140 21.69 2.54 -1.63
CA LYS A 140 20.70 3.20 -0.78
C LYS A 140 20.86 2.80 0.67
N THR A 141 20.79 3.76 1.58
CA THR A 141 20.86 3.50 3.03
C THR A 141 19.49 3.03 3.55
N VAL A 142 19.46 1.84 4.15
CA VAL A 142 18.24 1.24 4.70
C VAL A 142 18.14 1.52 6.18
N TYR A 143 17.06 2.18 6.60
CA TYR A 143 16.70 2.36 8.01
C TYR A 143 15.70 1.25 8.39
N LEU A 144 16.08 0.36 9.29
CA LEU A 144 15.20 -0.73 9.76
C LEU A 144 14.37 -0.34 10.98
N ASP A 145 14.85 0.60 11.77
CA ASP A 145 14.06 1.18 12.85
C ASP A 145 13.02 2.15 12.28
N THR A 146 11.75 1.91 12.60
CA THR A 146 10.64 2.66 11.98
C THR A 146 10.64 4.12 12.39
N ASP A 147 10.99 4.44 13.65
CA ASP A 147 11.01 5.82 14.11
C ASP A 147 12.12 6.62 13.40
N ARG A 148 13.28 6.02 13.22
CA ARG A 148 14.38 6.63 12.43
C ARG A 148 14.03 6.78 10.97
N ALA A 149 13.29 5.82 10.41
CA ALA A 149 12.80 5.91 9.04
C ALA A 149 11.82 7.09 8.87
N ASP A 150 10.92 7.27 9.81
CA ASP A 150 9.97 8.39 9.81
C ASP A 150 10.70 9.74 9.92
N GLU A 151 11.65 9.87 10.82
CA GLU A 151 12.46 11.08 10.98
C GLU A 151 13.24 11.40 9.69
N ALA A 152 13.89 10.42 9.09
CA ALA A 152 14.64 10.59 7.85
C ALA A 152 13.72 10.97 6.68
N TYR A 153 12.53 10.40 6.59
CA TYR A 153 11.55 10.71 5.58
C TYR A 153 11.03 12.14 5.72
N GLN A 154 10.65 12.56 6.93
CA GLN A 154 10.15 13.91 7.21
C GLN A 154 11.24 14.98 7.01
N ALA A 155 12.51 14.64 7.30
CA ALA A 155 13.65 15.52 7.06
C ALA A 155 14.00 15.69 5.58
N GLY A 156 13.37 14.94 4.66
CA GLY A 156 13.64 15.00 3.22
C GLY A 156 15.02 14.47 2.83
N THR A 157 15.54 13.48 3.54
CA THR A 157 16.83 12.84 3.24
C THR A 157 16.66 11.93 2.01
N ALA A 158 17.01 12.43 0.83
CA ALA A 158 16.65 11.85 -0.48
C ALA A 158 17.13 10.40 -0.71
N ASP A 159 18.22 9.98 -0.08
CA ASP A 159 18.81 8.64 -0.26
C ASP A 159 18.32 7.62 0.79
N ALA A 160 17.55 8.06 1.79
CA ALA A 160 17.06 7.19 2.84
C ALA A 160 15.95 6.27 2.35
N LEU A 161 16.05 4.98 2.71
CA LEU A 161 14.95 4.02 2.59
C LEU A 161 14.20 3.95 3.92
N ALA A 162 12.89 4.12 3.87
CA ALA A 162 12.04 3.94 5.02
C ALA A 162 11.67 2.46 5.18
N GLY A 163 12.07 1.84 6.27
CA GLY A 163 11.62 0.49 6.66
C GLY A 163 10.28 0.59 7.40
N ILE A 164 9.27 -0.10 6.91
CA ILE A 164 7.93 -0.08 7.47
C ILE A 164 7.49 -1.49 7.82
N THR A 165 6.97 -1.67 9.04
CA THR A 165 6.33 -2.91 9.45
C THR A 165 4.88 -2.63 9.85
N ILE A 166 3.96 -3.47 9.39
CA ILE A 166 2.55 -3.38 9.70
C ILE A 166 2.09 -4.73 10.24
N ALA A 167 1.70 -4.77 11.51
CA ALA A 167 1.26 -5.95 12.19
C ALA A 167 0.04 -5.66 13.07
N PRO A 168 -0.89 -6.61 13.24
CA PRO A 168 -2.03 -6.44 14.12
C PRO A 168 -1.61 -6.52 15.60
N VAL A 169 -2.39 -5.91 16.47
CA VAL A 169 -2.20 -6.02 17.94
C VAL A 169 -2.61 -7.41 18.45
N GLN A 170 -3.73 -7.92 17.95
CA GLN A 170 -4.24 -9.22 18.35
C GLN A 170 -3.88 -10.30 17.33
N ILE A 171 -3.45 -11.44 17.82
CA ILE A 171 -3.12 -12.60 17.00
C ILE A 171 -4.34 -13.50 16.89
N SER A 172 -4.75 -13.79 15.66
CA SER A 172 -5.78 -14.78 15.35
C SER A 172 -5.23 -15.88 14.45
N PHE A 173 -6.06 -16.87 14.14
CA PHE A 173 -5.63 -18.05 13.35
C PHE A 173 -5.11 -17.68 11.93
N HIS A 174 -5.63 -16.62 11.34
CA HIS A 174 -5.28 -16.18 9.97
C HIS A 174 -4.49 -14.88 9.90
N THR A 175 -3.95 -14.44 11.01
CA THR A 175 -3.26 -13.15 11.10
C THR A 175 -1.99 -13.10 10.24
N VAL A 176 -1.80 -11.98 9.58
CA VAL A 176 -0.62 -11.69 8.75
C VAL A 176 0.04 -10.39 9.17
N CYS A 177 1.31 -10.23 8.83
CA CYS A 177 2.02 -8.96 8.90
C CYS A 177 2.71 -8.65 7.59
N TYR A 178 3.11 -7.40 7.45
CA TYR A 178 3.76 -6.88 6.26
C TYR A 178 5.06 -6.15 6.63
N LYS A 179 6.05 -6.30 5.77
CA LYS A 179 7.32 -5.57 5.84
C LYS A 179 7.56 -4.91 4.50
N MET A 180 7.93 -3.63 4.51
CA MET A 180 8.18 -2.85 3.30
C MET A 180 9.43 -2.00 3.44
N LEU A 181 10.15 -1.82 2.34
CA LEU A 181 11.11 -0.74 2.15
C LEU A 181 10.60 0.19 1.06
N ILE A 182 10.55 1.47 1.37
CA ILE A 182 10.11 2.52 0.45
C ILE A 182 11.25 3.51 0.25
N ALA A 183 11.57 3.84 -0.99
CA ALA A 183 12.51 4.92 -1.28
C ALA A 183 11.90 6.26 -0.85
N ALA A 184 12.63 7.03 -0.03
CA ALA A 184 12.10 8.27 0.54
C ALA A 184 11.88 9.36 -0.51
N ASP A 185 12.67 9.37 -1.59
CA ASP A 185 12.64 10.36 -2.66
C ASP A 185 11.60 10.04 -3.76
N THR A 186 11.55 8.78 -4.19
CA THR A 186 10.72 8.36 -5.33
C THR A 186 9.43 7.65 -4.94
N HIS A 187 9.26 7.29 -3.67
CA HIS A 187 8.21 6.42 -3.15
C HIS A 187 8.14 5.04 -3.85
N GLU A 188 9.22 4.61 -4.51
CA GLU A 188 9.28 3.26 -5.07
C GLU A 188 9.26 2.22 -3.96
N LEU A 189 8.45 1.18 -4.15
CA LEU A 189 8.44 0.00 -3.28
C LEU A 189 9.61 -0.91 -3.66
N LEU A 190 10.60 -1.01 -2.79
CA LEU A 190 11.86 -1.72 -3.05
C LEU A 190 11.90 -3.10 -2.43
N PHE A 191 11.09 -3.33 -1.43
CA PHE A 191 10.88 -4.62 -0.79
C PHE A 191 9.46 -4.68 -0.24
N TYR A 192 8.80 -5.80 -0.43
CA TYR A 192 7.49 -6.09 0.11
C TYR A 192 7.40 -7.57 0.46
N GLU A 193 7.01 -7.86 1.69
CA GLU A 193 6.79 -9.21 2.17
C GLU A 193 5.49 -9.27 2.98
N ARG A 194 4.65 -10.25 2.66
CA ARG A 194 3.51 -10.65 3.48
C ARG A 194 3.85 -11.99 4.11
N SER A 195 3.78 -12.08 5.42
CA SER A 195 4.09 -13.31 6.15
C SER A 195 3.05 -13.62 7.21
N LYS A 196 3.03 -14.87 7.67
CA LYS A 196 2.18 -15.28 8.78
C LYS A 196 2.68 -14.62 10.06
N TYR A 197 1.77 -14.02 10.82
CA TYR A 197 2.06 -13.38 12.10
C TYR A 197 1.71 -14.31 13.26
N LYS A 198 2.71 -14.73 14.02
CA LYS A 198 2.57 -15.60 15.18
C LYS A 198 2.95 -14.90 16.50
N GLY A 199 3.55 -13.74 16.42
CA GLY A 199 3.97 -12.94 17.56
C GLY A 199 4.81 -11.72 17.17
N PRO A 200 5.17 -10.86 18.13
CA PRO A 200 5.83 -9.58 17.88
C PRO A 200 7.15 -9.70 17.11
N ALA A 201 7.85 -10.82 17.22
CA ALA A 201 9.09 -11.06 16.48
C ALA A 201 8.89 -11.12 14.95
N ASP A 202 7.74 -11.64 14.50
CA ASP A 202 7.42 -11.76 13.07
C ASP A 202 7.14 -10.39 12.43
N GLY A 203 6.70 -9.41 13.22
CA GLY A 203 6.41 -8.04 12.78
C GLY A 203 7.63 -7.12 12.76
N ARG A 204 8.85 -7.64 12.80
CA ARG A 204 10.08 -6.84 12.83
C ARG A 204 11.04 -7.26 11.74
N PHE A 205 11.81 -6.30 11.24
CA PHE A 205 13.00 -6.63 10.46
C PHE A 205 14.05 -7.31 11.35
N THR A 206 14.62 -8.40 10.83
CA THR A 206 15.61 -9.23 11.55
C THR A 206 17.00 -9.07 10.94
N ASP A 207 18.00 -9.65 11.58
CA ASP A 207 19.35 -9.72 11.01
C ASP A 207 19.41 -10.47 9.67
N THR A 208 18.45 -11.36 9.41
CA THR A 208 18.38 -12.08 8.14
C THR A 208 18.05 -11.12 6.99
N GLU A 209 17.05 -10.27 7.14
CA GLU A 209 16.70 -9.25 6.14
C GLU A 209 17.82 -8.20 6.04
N ALA A 210 18.37 -7.75 7.18
CA ALA A 210 19.49 -6.81 7.17
C ALA A 210 20.66 -7.31 6.32
N ARG A 211 21.11 -8.55 6.55
CA ARG A 211 22.17 -9.19 5.75
C ARG A 211 21.80 -9.38 4.29
N ARG A 212 20.52 -9.60 4.00
CA ARG A 212 20.01 -9.68 2.62
C ARG A 212 20.23 -8.35 1.90
N PHE A 213 19.84 -7.24 2.52
CA PHE A 213 20.00 -5.90 1.96
C PHE A 213 21.45 -5.50 1.82
N GLU A 214 22.28 -5.78 2.83
CA GLU A 214 23.73 -5.54 2.79
C GLU A 214 24.40 -6.28 1.62
N ARG A 215 24.03 -7.55 1.37
CA ARG A 215 24.51 -8.31 0.20
C ARG A 215 24.09 -7.71 -1.14
N ARG A 216 23.02 -6.93 -1.18
CA ARG A 216 22.58 -6.19 -2.35
C ARG A 216 23.25 -4.82 -2.49
N GLY A 217 24.16 -4.48 -1.61
CA GLY A 217 24.93 -3.22 -1.61
C GLY A 217 24.19 -2.05 -0.97
N ALA A 218 23.26 -2.32 -0.06
CA ALA A 218 22.54 -1.33 0.72
C ALA A 218 23.09 -1.32 2.16
N PRO A 219 23.77 -0.25 2.61
CA PRO A 219 24.12 -0.06 4.02
C PRO A 219 22.87 -0.07 4.89
N VAL A 220 22.91 -0.75 6.04
CA VAL A 220 21.79 -0.91 6.95
C VAL A 220 22.03 -0.19 8.26
N ILE A 221 21.09 0.69 8.67
CA ILE A 221 21.03 1.35 9.99
C ILE A 221 19.94 0.64 10.81
N ARG A 222 20.35 0.10 11.95
CA ARG A 222 19.48 -0.64 12.88
C ARG A 222 19.08 0.21 14.06
#